data_553be5007012617f453cf524d30285a0
#
_entry.id   553be5007012617f453cf524d30285a0
#
_cell.length_a   1.000
_cell.length_b   1.000
_cell.length_c   1.000
_cell.angle_alpha   90.00
_cell.angle_beta   90.00
_cell.angle_gamma   90.00
#
_symmetry.space_group_name_H-M   'P 1'
#
loop_
_entity.id
_entity.type
_entity.pdbx_description
1 polymer ?
#
loop_
_entity_poly.entity_id
_entity_poly.type
_entity_poly.pdbx_seq_one_letter_code
_entity_poly.pdbx_strand_id
1 'polypeptide(L)'
;ASAEATNSQWLSSRVDSGFRLADAELEVRPIPLPAGITNPSSAQVELVSRRIFLDPVVTRALDHQSSGLPKPVPILTYLANAIESGARSAPYSMVTAAGPPFTPEGMTDEEIVINSWLAEDLAVKPGDWVSLLSYRVDTGARLVEETNRFRVRAIIPLQGLHADRSLMPEFPGLAKAESTQDWDAGFELTRQIRDKDETYWK
;
A
#
# COMPACT_ATOMS: atom_id res chain seq x y z
N ALA A 1 -11.73 -43.07 -19.66
CA ALA A 1 -11.77 -41.64 -20.10
C ALA A 1 -13.08 -40.92 -19.68
N SER A 2 -14.21 -41.64 -19.58
CA SER A 2 -15.52 -41.01 -19.28
C SER A 2 -15.70 -40.61 -17.79
N ALA A 3 -15.23 -41.41 -16.84
CA ALA A 3 -15.46 -41.20 -15.41
C ALA A 3 -14.57 -40.08 -14.80
N GLU A 4 -13.37 -39.91 -15.32
CA GLU A 4 -12.44 -38.82 -14.88
C GLU A 4 -12.89 -37.45 -15.37
N ALA A 5 -13.42 -37.36 -16.59
CA ALA A 5 -13.96 -36.10 -17.12
C ALA A 5 -15.22 -35.66 -16.33
N THR A 6 -16.08 -36.63 -15.94
CA THR A 6 -17.28 -36.37 -15.14
C THR A 6 -16.91 -35.89 -13.72
N ASN A 7 -15.87 -36.45 -13.12
CA ASN A 7 -15.41 -36.07 -11.79
C ASN A 7 -14.78 -34.62 -11.80
N SER A 8 -14.03 -34.28 -12.83
CA SER A 8 -13.42 -32.95 -12.92
C SER A 8 -14.48 -31.87 -13.16
N GLN A 9 -15.47 -32.08 -14.00
CA GLN A 9 -16.59 -31.16 -14.21
C GLN A 9 -17.45 -30.98 -12.95
N TRP A 10 -17.73 -32.08 -12.23
CA TRP A 10 -18.49 -32.03 -10.98
C TRP A 10 -17.70 -31.24 -9.90
N LEU A 11 -16.39 -31.48 -9.75
CA LEU A 11 -15.52 -30.72 -8.84
C LEU A 11 -15.48 -29.23 -9.20
N SER A 12 -15.31 -28.91 -10.48
CA SER A 12 -15.31 -27.53 -10.94
C SER A 12 -16.62 -26.81 -10.58
N SER A 13 -17.78 -27.45 -10.89
CA SER A 13 -19.07 -26.84 -10.57
C SER A 13 -19.29 -26.65 -9.07
N ARG A 14 -18.76 -27.55 -8.23
CA ARG A 14 -18.82 -27.39 -6.76
C ARG A 14 -17.92 -26.29 -6.25
N VAL A 15 -16.72 -26.16 -6.80
CA VAL A 15 -15.83 -25.05 -6.49
C VAL A 15 -16.46 -23.73 -6.92
N ASP A 16 -16.94 -23.64 -8.17
CA ASP A 16 -17.55 -22.42 -8.71
C ASP A 16 -18.80 -21.97 -7.93
N SER A 17 -19.62 -22.94 -7.45
CA SER A 17 -20.83 -22.63 -6.68
C SER A 17 -20.60 -22.37 -5.19
N GLY A 18 -19.50 -22.86 -4.64
CA GLY A 18 -19.18 -22.77 -3.20
C GLY A 18 -18.08 -21.77 -2.85
N PHE A 19 -17.26 -21.37 -3.82
CA PHE A 19 -16.14 -20.48 -3.59
C PHE A 19 -16.60 -19.05 -3.25
N ARG A 20 -16.05 -18.51 -2.18
CA ARG A 20 -16.29 -17.13 -1.75
C ARG A 20 -14.96 -16.37 -1.73
N LEU A 21 -15.03 -15.07 -1.89
CA LEU A 21 -13.83 -14.22 -1.78
C LEU A 21 -13.06 -14.44 -0.47
N ALA A 22 -13.78 -14.68 0.62
CA ALA A 22 -13.20 -14.99 1.91
C ALA A 22 -12.32 -16.26 1.92
N ASP A 23 -12.63 -17.25 1.05
CA ASP A 23 -11.83 -18.47 0.93
C ASP A 23 -10.46 -18.21 0.29
N ALA A 24 -10.36 -17.12 -0.48
CA ALA A 24 -9.10 -16.58 -1.02
C ALA A 24 -8.48 -15.49 -0.14
N GLU A 25 -9.00 -15.28 1.08
CA GLU A 25 -8.61 -14.20 1.97
C GLU A 25 -8.78 -12.80 1.33
N LEU A 26 -9.79 -12.67 0.46
CA LEU A 26 -10.15 -11.45 -0.22
C LEU A 26 -11.41 -10.84 0.39
N GLU A 27 -11.44 -9.51 0.45
CA GLU A 27 -12.57 -8.74 0.92
C GLU A 27 -12.82 -7.54 -0.01
N VAL A 28 -14.08 -7.28 -0.34
CA VAL A 28 -14.47 -6.05 -1.04
C VAL A 28 -15.01 -5.08 -0.02
N ARG A 29 -14.42 -3.89 0.05
CA ARG A 29 -14.81 -2.81 0.96
C ARG A 29 -15.24 -1.58 0.20
N PRO A 30 -16.30 -0.88 0.62
CA PRO A 30 -16.59 0.44 0.10
C PRO A 30 -15.53 1.43 0.61
N ILE A 31 -15.02 2.28 -0.30
CA ILE A 31 -14.17 3.41 0.10
C ILE A 31 -15.09 4.54 0.56
N PRO A 32 -14.93 5.06 1.78
CA PRO A 32 -15.73 6.18 2.28
C PRO A 32 -15.57 7.38 1.35
N LEU A 33 -16.70 7.94 0.91
CA LEU A 33 -16.67 9.18 0.14
C LEU A 33 -16.18 10.34 1.03
N PRO A 34 -15.34 11.23 0.49
CA PRO A 34 -14.97 12.46 1.21
C PRO A 34 -16.21 13.23 1.63
N ALA A 35 -16.16 13.89 2.79
CA ALA A 35 -17.26 14.68 3.31
C ALA A 35 -17.75 15.72 2.29
N GLY A 36 -19.05 15.71 1.99
CA GLY A 36 -19.69 16.61 1.03
C GLY A 36 -19.91 16.03 -0.38
N ILE A 37 -19.40 14.84 -0.69
CA ILE A 37 -19.72 14.14 -1.95
C ILE A 37 -20.90 13.21 -1.72
N THR A 38 -22.04 13.53 -2.33
CA THR A 38 -23.29 12.76 -2.18
C THR A 38 -23.67 11.95 -3.42
N ASN A 39 -22.82 11.96 -4.47
CA ASN A 39 -23.17 11.30 -5.73
C ASN A 39 -22.84 9.79 -5.64
N PRO A 40 -23.86 8.89 -5.69
CA PRO A 40 -23.65 7.45 -5.69
C PRO A 40 -22.80 6.92 -6.85
N SER A 41 -22.76 7.66 -7.96
CA SER A 41 -21.92 7.31 -9.13
C SER A 41 -20.42 7.46 -8.86
N SER A 42 -20.04 8.07 -7.73
CA SER A 42 -18.65 8.21 -7.28
C SER A 42 -18.26 7.15 -6.26
N ALA A 43 -19.17 6.23 -5.93
CA ALA A 43 -18.86 5.15 -5.00
C ALA A 43 -17.70 4.30 -5.55
N GLN A 44 -16.64 4.23 -4.80
CA GLN A 44 -15.48 3.42 -5.11
C GLN A 44 -15.45 2.22 -4.17
N VAL A 45 -14.92 1.11 -4.65
CA VAL A 45 -14.69 -0.09 -3.85
C VAL A 45 -13.22 -0.48 -3.96
N GLU A 46 -12.71 -1.05 -2.90
CA GLU A 46 -11.39 -1.66 -2.91
C GLU A 46 -11.50 -3.18 -2.75
N LEU A 47 -10.64 -3.90 -3.44
CA LEU A 47 -10.40 -5.32 -3.20
C LEU A 47 -9.14 -5.44 -2.36
N VAL A 48 -9.30 -5.96 -1.16
CA VAL A 48 -8.21 -6.09 -0.18
C VAL A 48 -7.87 -7.56 0.03
N SER A 49 -6.59 -7.87 0.14
CA SER A 49 -6.12 -9.19 0.59
C SER A 49 -5.59 -9.07 2.02
N ARG A 50 -5.88 -10.10 2.84
CA ARG A 50 -5.22 -10.25 4.15
C ARG A 50 -3.76 -10.69 4.02
N ARG A 51 -3.36 -11.10 2.82
CA ARG A 51 -1.98 -11.34 2.44
C ARG A 51 -1.33 -10.01 2.04
N ILE A 52 -0.02 -9.95 2.10
CA ILE A 52 0.71 -8.74 1.68
C ILE A 52 0.51 -8.46 0.19
N PHE A 53 0.42 -9.51 -0.63
CA PHE A 53 0.24 -9.39 -2.07
C PHE A 53 -1.03 -10.09 -2.54
N LEU A 54 -1.65 -9.54 -3.58
CA LEU A 54 -2.71 -10.23 -4.33
C LEU A 54 -2.09 -11.34 -5.18
N ASP A 55 -2.78 -12.48 -5.23
CA ASP A 55 -2.37 -13.58 -6.10
C ASP A 55 -2.40 -13.14 -7.57
N PRO A 56 -1.41 -13.53 -8.40
CA PRO A 56 -1.38 -13.20 -9.83
C PRO A 56 -2.60 -13.64 -10.62
N VAL A 57 -3.33 -14.65 -10.15
CA VAL A 57 -4.60 -15.06 -10.78
C VAL A 57 -5.67 -14.00 -10.54
N VAL A 58 -5.73 -13.42 -9.34
CA VAL A 58 -6.68 -12.36 -8.98
C VAL A 58 -6.39 -11.09 -9.78
N THR A 59 -5.12 -10.66 -9.83
CA THR A 59 -4.74 -9.46 -10.60
C THR A 59 -5.05 -9.60 -12.08
N ARG A 60 -4.78 -10.76 -12.68
CA ARG A 60 -5.15 -11.04 -14.08
C ARG A 60 -6.66 -11.01 -14.29
N ALA A 61 -7.44 -11.56 -13.35
CA ALA A 61 -8.90 -11.52 -13.45
C ALA A 61 -9.44 -10.09 -13.43
N LEU A 62 -8.85 -9.22 -12.62
CA LEU A 62 -9.18 -7.79 -12.57
C LEU A 62 -8.81 -7.06 -13.86
N ASP A 63 -7.65 -7.36 -14.44
CA ASP A 63 -7.19 -6.75 -15.70
C ASP A 63 -8.07 -7.14 -16.89
N HIS A 64 -8.66 -8.34 -16.88
CA HIS A 64 -9.53 -8.86 -17.93
C HIS A 64 -11.00 -8.46 -17.77
N GLN A 65 -11.36 -7.65 -16.79
CA GLN A 65 -12.73 -7.17 -16.65
C GLN A 65 -13.10 -6.21 -17.79
N SER A 66 -13.83 -6.77 -18.77
CA SER A 66 -14.28 -6.08 -19.98
C SER A 66 -15.64 -5.39 -19.84
N SER A 67 -16.25 -5.35 -18.67
CA SER A 67 -17.67 -5.02 -18.51
C SER A 67 -17.95 -3.63 -17.93
N GLY A 68 -17.36 -2.59 -18.55
CA GLY A 68 -17.81 -1.21 -18.29
C GLY A 68 -17.43 -0.62 -16.92
N LEU A 69 -16.71 -1.34 -16.09
CA LEU A 69 -16.15 -0.84 -14.84
C LEU A 69 -14.86 -0.07 -15.10
N PRO A 70 -14.56 0.96 -14.32
CA PRO A 70 -13.27 1.63 -14.37
C PRO A 70 -12.13 0.63 -14.15
N LYS A 71 -11.00 0.86 -14.83
CA LYS A 71 -9.81 0.04 -14.63
C LYS A 71 -9.35 0.14 -13.18
N PRO A 72 -9.09 -0.98 -12.49
CA PRO A 72 -8.61 -0.95 -11.12
C PRO A 72 -7.20 -0.35 -11.05
N VAL A 73 -6.93 0.40 -9.99
CA VAL A 73 -5.60 0.95 -9.70
C VAL A 73 -4.94 0.04 -8.65
N PRO A 74 -3.85 -0.65 -9.00
CA PRO A 74 -3.13 -1.46 -8.01
C PRO A 74 -2.42 -0.56 -7.01
N ILE A 75 -2.51 -0.92 -5.73
CA ILE A 75 -1.90 -0.21 -4.61
C ILE A 75 -1.16 -1.20 -3.73
N LEU A 76 0.06 -0.86 -3.35
CA LEU A 76 0.83 -1.57 -2.35
C LEU A 76 1.41 -0.58 -1.35
N THR A 77 1.00 -0.68 -0.09
CA THR A 77 1.57 0.14 0.99
C THR A 77 2.41 -0.72 1.92
N TYR A 78 3.58 -0.22 2.27
CA TYR A 78 4.51 -0.89 3.17
C TYR A 78 5.21 0.10 4.10
N LEU A 79 5.79 -0.42 5.19
CA LEU A 79 6.55 0.36 6.14
C LEU A 79 8.00 0.52 5.66
N ALA A 80 8.45 1.75 5.50
CA ALA A 80 9.85 2.08 5.33
C ALA A 80 10.50 2.32 6.71
N ASN A 81 11.71 1.79 6.91
CA ASN A 81 12.46 1.98 8.16
C ASN A 81 12.95 3.41 8.31
N ALA A 82 13.33 4.02 7.19
CA ALA A 82 13.72 5.43 7.12
C ALA A 82 13.62 5.96 5.70
N ILE A 83 13.45 7.27 5.59
CA ILE A 83 13.68 8.03 4.36
C ILE A 83 14.76 9.06 4.67
N GLU A 84 15.82 9.07 3.86
CA GLU A 84 17.04 9.82 4.15
C GLU A 84 17.45 10.75 2.99
N SER A 85 18.01 11.90 3.33
CA SER A 85 18.69 12.79 2.39
C SER A 85 19.90 13.46 3.04
N GLY A 86 21.09 13.17 2.55
CA GLY A 86 22.33 13.65 3.15
C GLY A 86 22.49 13.16 4.59
N ALA A 87 22.57 14.08 5.55
CA ALA A 87 22.69 13.77 6.98
C ALA A 87 21.32 13.77 7.70
N ARG A 88 20.22 13.96 6.99
CA ARG A 88 18.86 14.00 7.57
C ARG A 88 18.15 12.70 7.34
N SER A 89 17.36 12.27 8.33
CA SER A 89 16.60 11.02 8.30
C SER A 89 15.24 11.21 8.97
N ALA A 90 14.19 10.71 8.32
CA ALA A 90 12.86 10.56 8.88
C ALA A 90 12.61 9.08 9.12
N PRO A 91 12.44 8.62 10.38
CA PRO A 91 12.22 7.21 10.70
C PRO A 91 10.77 6.81 10.42
N TYR A 92 10.56 5.57 10.10
CA TYR A 92 9.29 4.85 10.00
C TYR A 92 8.18 5.62 9.27
N SER A 93 8.20 5.53 7.97
CA SER A 93 7.19 6.14 7.10
C SER A 93 6.38 5.08 6.37
N MET A 94 5.08 5.32 6.18
CA MET A 94 4.30 4.52 5.25
C MET A 94 4.53 5.01 3.83
N VAL A 95 4.84 4.08 2.93
CA VAL A 95 5.10 4.35 1.52
C VAL A 95 4.12 3.56 0.68
N THR A 96 3.42 4.25 -0.21
CA THR A 96 2.42 3.65 -1.10
C THR A 96 2.94 3.66 -2.53
N ALA A 97 3.11 2.49 -3.10
CA ALA A 97 3.30 2.32 -4.54
C ALA A 97 1.93 2.30 -5.22
N ALA A 98 1.69 3.24 -6.09
CA ALA A 98 0.44 3.39 -6.83
C ALA A 98 0.68 4.15 -8.14
N GLY A 99 -0.25 3.99 -9.08
CA GLY A 99 -0.32 4.81 -10.29
C GLY A 99 -1.27 6.01 -10.16
N PRO A 100 -1.51 6.74 -11.25
CA PRO A 100 -2.55 7.77 -11.26
C PRO A 100 -3.92 7.22 -10.84
N PRO A 101 -4.73 7.97 -10.07
CA PRO A 101 -4.60 9.39 -9.74
C PRO A 101 -3.75 9.70 -8.50
N PHE A 102 -3.19 8.71 -7.81
CA PHE A 102 -2.38 8.92 -6.60
C PHE A 102 -1.01 9.55 -6.91
N THR A 103 -0.51 9.34 -8.12
CA THR A 103 0.75 9.92 -8.59
C THR A 103 0.52 10.75 -9.85
N PRO A 104 1.40 11.72 -10.16
CA PRO A 104 1.38 12.44 -11.41
C PRO A 104 1.49 11.49 -12.62
N GLU A 105 0.81 11.84 -13.70
CA GLU A 105 1.00 11.13 -14.98
C GLU A 105 2.45 11.23 -15.47
N GLY A 106 2.95 10.15 -16.05
CA GLY A 106 4.30 10.08 -16.56
C GLY A 106 5.40 10.01 -15.51
N MET A 107 5.04 9.74 -14.24
CA MET A 107 6.00 9.41 -13.20
C MET A 107 6.69 8.08 -13.52
N THR A 108 8.00 8.01 -13.30
CA THR A 108 8.82 6.82 -13.53
C THR A 108 9.05 6.05 -12.23
N ASP A 109 9.51 4.80 -12.34
CA ASP A 109 9.80 3.94 -11.19
C ASP A 109 10.98 4.44 -10.34
N GLU A 110 11.77 5.40 -10.85
CA GLU A 110 12.87 6.03 -10.12
C GLU A 110 12.43 7.31 -9.39
N GLU A 111 11.16 7.67 -9.45
CA GLU A 111 10.65 8.90 -8.86
C GLU A 111 9.75 8.61 -7.66
N ILE A 112 9.67 9.59 -6.74
CA ILE A 112 8.83 9.56 -5.57
C ILE A 112 8.10 10.91 -5.40
N VAL A 113 6.87 10.84 -4.93
CA VAL A 113 6.11 11.98 -4.43
C VAL A 113 6.16 11.96 -2.91
N ILE A 114 6.49 13.07 -2.29
CA ILE A 114 6.57 13.18 -0.84
C ILE A 114 5.65 14.28 -0.33
N ASN A 115 5.23 14.17 0.91
CA ASN A 115 4.43 15.22 1.53
C ASN A 115 5.29 16.42 1.97
N SER A 116 4.63 17.56 2.22
CA SER A 116 5.32 18.81 2.60
C SER A 116 6.11 18.67 3.91
N TRP A 117 5.58 17.94 4.90
CA TRP A 117 6.28 17.71 6.15
C TRP A 117 7.62 16.98 5.95
N LEU A 118 7.60 15.87 5.20
CA LEU A 118 8.82 15.11 4.91
C LEU A 118 9.84 15.95 4.12
N ALA A 119 9.34 16.77 3.18
CA ALA A 119 10.19 17.65 2.41
C ALA A 119 10.89 18.70 3.29
N GLU A 120 10.17 19.27 4.26
CA GLU A 120 10.74 20.22 5.23
C GLU A 120 11.73 19.53 6.18
N ASP A 121 11.37 18.34 6.69
CA ASP A 121 12.21 17.59 7.62
C ASP A 121 13.53 17.16 7.00
N LEU A 122 13.51 16.69 5.76
CA LEU A 122 14.70 16.30 5.01
C LEU A 122 15.40 17.49 4.32
N ALA A 123 14.76 18.67 4.27
CA ALA A 123 15.19 19.86 3.52
C ALA A 123 15.45 19.57 2.04
N VAL A 124 14.51 18.87 1.40
CA VAL A 124 14.56 18.49 -0.02
C VAL A 124 13.51 19.24 -0.83
N LYS A 125 13.77 19.37 -2.12
CA LYS A 125 12.89 19.97 -3.13
C LYS A 125 12.74 19.05 -4.34
N PRO A 126 11.79 19.30 -5.23
CA PRO A 126 11.68 18.54 -6.49
C PRO A 126 13.00 18.54 -7.24
N GLY A 127 13.39 17.34 -7.69
CA GLY A 127 14.66 17.07 -8.36
C GLY A 127 15.78 16.55 -7.45
N ASP A 128 15.68 16.70 -6.15
CA ASP A 128 16.64 16.14 -5.19
C ASP A 128 16.44 14.62 -5.04
N TRP A 129 17.46 13.95 -4.51
CA TRP A 129 17.43 12.51 -4.27
C TRP A 129 17.17 12.17 -2.81
N VAL A 130 16.36 11.15 -2.59
CA VAL A 130 16.15 10.55 -1.27
C VAL A 130 16.46 9.05 -1.34
N SER A 131 16.92 8.50 -0.22
CA SER A 131 17.13 7.06 -0.03
C SER A 131 16.01 6.53 0.85
N LEU A 132 15.34 5.47 0.42
CA LEU A 132 14.31 4.77 1.14
C LEU A 132 14.87 3.44 1.62
N LEU A 133 14.84 3.22 2.92
CA LEU A 133 15.31 2.01 3.58
C LEU A 133 14.10 1.18 3.98
N SER A 134 14.05 -0.07 3.56
CA SER A 134 12.96 -1.00 3.88
C SER A 134 13.46 -2.41 4.07
N TYR A 135 12.70 -3.23 4.79
CA TYR A 135 13.02 -4.64 4.92
C TYR A 135 12.51 -5.44 3.72
N ARG A 136 13.37 -6.31 3.23
CA ARG A 136 13.03 -7.40 2.32
C ARG A 136 13.14 -8.73 3.07
N VAL A 137 12.20 -9.62 2.83
CA VAL A 137 12.29 -10.99 3.32
C VAL A 137 13.24 -11.79 2.41
N ASP A 138 14.31 -12.28 2.98
CA ASP A 138 15.28 -13.15 2.31
C ASP A 138 15.00 -14.63 2.60
N THR A 139 15.78 -15.52 2.02
CA THR A 139 15.69 -16.97 2.22
C THR A 139 15.71 -17.32 3.72
N GLY A 140 14.76 -18.15 4.15
CA GLY A 140 14.66 -18.53 5.57
C GLY A 140 13.94 -17.51 6.46
N ALA A 141 13.12 -16.66 5.87
CA ALA A 141 12.32 -15.61 6.56
C ALA A 141 13.17 -14.56 7.32
N ARG A 142 14.43 -14.38 6.91
CA ARG A 142 15.31 -13.36 7.48
C ARG A 142 14.99 -12.00 6.85
N LEU A 143 14.83 -10.97 7.68
CA LEU A 143 14.70 -9.59 7.23
C LEU A 143 16.10 -9.01 6.89
N VAL A 144 16.23 -8.47 5.70
CA VAL A 144 17.41 -7.76 5.23
C VAL A 144 17.03 -6.36 4.85
N GLU A 145 17.70 -5.35 5.41
CA GLU A 145 17.45 -3.96 5.05
C GLU A 145 18.06 -3.67 3.68
N GLU A 146 17.25 -3.14 2.79
CA GLU A 146 17.65 -2.68 1.47
C GLU A 146 17.44 -1.17 1.35
N THR A 147 18.28 -0.54 0.54
CA THR A 147 18.23 0.89 0.26
C THR A 147 17.94 1.10 -1.22
N ASN A 148 16.83 1.77 -1.52
CA ASN A 148 16.48 2.20 -2.86
C ASN A 148 16.53 3.73 -2.94
N ARG A 149 16.95 4.28 -4.09
CA ARG A 149 17.06 5.71 -4.30
C ARG A 149 16.00 6.20 -5.27
N PHE A 150 15.36 7.31 -4.89
CA PHE A 150 14.32 7.93 -5.70
C PHE A 150 14.59 9.41 -5.86
N ARG A 151 14.21 9.95 -7.02
CA ARG A 151 14.22 11.37 -7.28
C ARG A 151 12.87 11.98 -6.89
N VAL A 152 12.87 13.03 -6.10
CA VAL A 152 11.65 13.74 -5.72
C VAL A 152 11.01 14.36 -6.96
N ARG A 153 9.86 13.86 -7.38
CA ARG A 153 9.08 14.36 -8.51
C ARG A 153 8.25 15.57 -8.14
N ALA A 154 7.58 15.48 -6.98
CA ALA A 154 6.70 16.53 -6.49
C ALA A 154 6.59 16.48 -4.98
N ILE A 155 6.25 17.63 -4.40
CA ILE A 155 5.88 17.79 -2.99
C ILE A 155 4.39 18.12 -2.96
N ILE A 156 3.62 17.36 -2.19
CA ILE A 156 2.17 17.46 -2.11
C ILE A 156 1.73 17.78 -0.68
N PRO A 157 0.65 18.53 -0.49
CA PRO A 157 0.03 18.67 0.81
C PRO A 157 -0.66 17.37 1.22
N LEU A 158 -0.70 17.08 2.53
CA LEU A 158 -1.45 15.96 3.10
C LEU A 158 -2.95 16.28 3.10
N GLN A 159 -3.58 16.20 1.91
CA GLN A 159 -4.99 16.52 1.70
C GLN A 159 -5.60 15.61 0.62
N GLY A 160 -6.91 15.42 0.68
CA GLY A 160 -7.65 14.64 -0.31
C GLY A 160 -7.14 13.20 -0.42
N LEU A 161 -6.88 12.72 -1.62
CA LEU A 161 -6.40 11.35 -1.89
C LEU A 161 -5.08 11.03 -1.17
N HIS A 162 -4.22 12.03 -0.95
CA HIS A 162 -2.92 11.83 -0.32
C HIS A 162 -2.98 11.81 1.22
N ALA A 163 -4.14 12.08 1.80
CA ALA A 163 -4.42 11.95 3.22
C ALA A 163 -5.36 10.78 3.52
N ASP A 164 -5.59 9.93 2.54
CA ASP A 164 -6.50 8.78 2.67
C ASP A 164 -5.84 7.68 3.49
N ARG A 165 -6.31 7.54 4.73
CA ARG A 165 -5.84 6.50 5.65
C ARG A 165 -6.25 5.09 5.25
N SER A 166 -7.22 4.92 4.36
CA SER A 166 -7.61 3.59 3.87
C SER A 166 -6.52 2.95 3.01
N LEU A 167 -5.59 3.75 2.48
CA LEU A 167 -4.39 3.25 1.79
C LEU A 167 -3.41 2.54 2.74
N MET A 168 -3.52 2.79 4.04
CA MET A 168 -2.69 2.14 5.04
C MET A 168 -3.29 0.79 5.40
N PRO A 169 -2.57 -0.33 5.17
CA PRO A 169 -3.06 -1.64 5.59
C PRO A 169 -3.14 -1.72 7.12
N GLU A 170 -4.02 -2.59 7.60
CA GLU A 170 -4.10 -2.92 9.03
C GLU A 170 -2.85 -3.71 9.46
N PHE A 171 -1.74 -3.02 9.66
CA PHE A 171 -0.56 -3.63 10.26
C PHE A 171 -0.86 -4.01 11.71
N PRO A 172 -0.79 -5.32 12.05
CA PRO A 172 -0.90 -5.74 13.44
C PRO A 172 0.13 -5.01 14.32
N GLY A 173 -0.32 -4.48 15.44
CA GLY A 173 0.55 -3.77 16.38
C GLY A 173 0.91 -2.33 16.01
N LEU A 174 0.62 -1.87 14.80
CA LEU A 174 0.89 -0.49 14.36
C LEU A 174 -0.40 0.31 14.14
N ALA A 175 -1.34 -0.22 13.37
CA ALA A 175 -2.51 0.51 12.91
C ALA A 175 -3.45 0.99 14.03
N LYS A 176 -3.46 0.31 15.19
CA LYS A 176 -4.29 0.64 16.36
C LYS A 176 -3.53 1.32 17.48
N ALA A 177 -2.23 1.54 17.33
CA ALA A 177 -1.43 2.21 18.35
C ALA A 177 -1.81 3.70 18.43
N GLU A 178 -2.02 4.20 19.63
CA GLU A 178 -2.29 5.61 19.89
C GLU A 178 -1.02 6.46 19.85
N SER A 179 0.11 5.82 20.16
CA SER A 179 1.44 6.40 20.21
C SER A 179 2.45 5.46 19.56
N THR A 180 3.53 6.02 19.04
CA THR A 180 4.65 5.22 18.52
C THR A 180 5.36 4.40 19.62
N GLN A 181 5.19 4.78 20.88
CA GLN A 181 5.68 4.01 22.04
C GLN A 181 4.89 2.72 22.27
N ASP A 182 3.66 2.66 21.78
CA ASP A 182 2.78 1.50 21.89
C ASP A 182 2.90 0.55 20.69
N TRP A 183 3.84 0.80 19.79
CA TRP A 183 4.05 -0.05 18.63
C TRP A 183 4.58 -1.42 19.02
N ASP A 184 3.90 -2.43 18.53
CA ASP A 184 4.35 -3.82 18.49
C ASP A 184 4.48 -4.25 17.03
N ALA A 185 5.56 -3.84 16.40
CA ALA A 185 5.81 -4.07 14.98
C ALA A 185 6.15 -5.53 14.63
N GLY A 186 6.34 -6.39 15.64
CA GLY A 186 6.78 -7.76 15.42
C GLY A 186 8.25 -7.90 14.98
N PHE A 187 9.00 -6.80 14.94
CA PHE A 187 10.43 -6.72 14.68
C PHE A 187 11.06 -5.59 15.49
N GLU A 188 12.38 -5.63 15.65
CA GLU A 188 13.11 -4.63 16.42
C GLU A 188 13.10 -3.26 15.72
N LEU A 189 12.63 -2.23 16.43
CA LEU A 189 12.70 -0.83 15.98
C LEU A 189 14.11 -0.29 16.27
N THR A 190 14.92 -0.18 15.25
CA THR A 190 16.34 0.22 15.36
C THR A 190 16.56 1.73 15.22
N ARG A 191 15.54 2.47 14.78
CA ARG A 191 15.61 3.92 14.55
C ARG A 191 14.94 4.67 15.69
N GLN A 192 15.55 5.76 16.12
CA GLN A 192 14.98 6.62 17.15
C GLN A 192 13.85 7.47 16.56
N ILE A 193 12.66 7.35 17.16
CA ILE A 193 11.51 8.19 16.84
C ILE A 193 11.66 9.49 17.65
N ARG A 194 11.43 10.63 17.00
CA ARG A 194 11.54 11.97 17.58
C ARG A 194 10.14 12.50 17.93
N ASP A 195 10.03 13.42 18.88
CA ASP A 195 8.75 14.01 19.29
C ASP A 195 7.96 14.60 18.11
N LYS A 196 8.65 15.17 17.12
CA LYS A 196 8.00 15.69 15.92
C LYS A 196 7.44 14.61 15.01
N ASP A 197 7.99 13.41 15.01
CA ASP A 197 7.51 12.29 14.22
C ASP A 197 6.19 11.75 14.82
N GLU A 198 6.08 11.77 16.15
CA GLU A 198 4.86 11.39 16.88
C GLU A 198 3.65 12.24 16.46
N THR A 199 3.84 13.54 16.29
CA THR A 199 2.76 14.45 15.86
C THR A 199 2.24 14.10 14.48
N TYR A 200 3.05 13.51 13.64
CA TYR A 200 2.69 13.10 12.28
C TYR A 200 2.03 11.73 12.19
N TRP A 201 2.28 10.90 13.16
CA TRP A 201 1.67 9.58 13.24
C TRP A 201 0.17 9.64 13.55
N LYS A 202 -0.26 10.63 14.30
CA LYS A 202 -1.67 10.88 14.68
C LYS A 202 -2.40 11.62 13.56
#